data_dba6bef428ca73f546d1c7f97a8b46ae
#
_entry.id   dba6bef428ca73f546d1c7f97a8b46ae
#
_cell.length_a   1.000
_cell.length_b   1.000
_cell.length_c   1.000
_cell.angle_alpha   90.00
_cell.angle_beta   90.00
_cell.angle_gamma   90.00
#
_symmetry.space_group_name_H-M   'P 1'
#
loop_
_entity.id
_entity.type
_entity.pdbx_description
1 polymer ?
#
loop_
_entity_poly.entity_id
_entity_poly.type
_entity_poly.pdbx_seq_one_letter_code
_entity_poly.pdbx_strand_id
1 'polypeptide(L)'
;NKGIIKATGDYIVFLNAGDTFPLETTLEHIAHSIGDGEALPGVIYGDTNVVNDDGHLLHRRRLQPPEKLTWRSFRHGMLVCHQAFYALVSLAKDNPYNLKYRFSADVDWCIRVMKDAERHHLKLKNVNEVVVNYLDGGMTEKNHRASLRERFNVMCRHYGLFVTLMMHFWFVVRQLKKQV
;
A
#
# COMPACT_ATOMS: atom_id res chain seq x y z
N ASN A 1 -5.14 0.93 -14.84
CA ASN A 1 -6.60 0.84 -15.03
C ASN A 1 -7.01 -0.30 -15.97
N LYS A 2 -6.25 -0.58 -17.06
CA LYS A 2 -6.60 -1.67 -18.00
C LYS A 2 -6.67 -3.04 -17.29
N GLY A 3 -5.74 -3.33 -16.38
CA GLY A 3 -5.74 -4.56 -15.60
C GLY A 3 -6.94 -4.66 -14.65
N ILE A 4 -7.30 -3.54 -13.98
CA ILE A 4 -8.46 -3.48 -13.09
C ILE A 4 -9.76 -3.86 -13.83
N ILE A 5 -9.96 -3.29 -15.02
CA ILE A 5 -11.16 -3.56 -15.84
C ILE A 5 -11.25 -5.04 -16.22
N LYS A 6 -10.11 -5.67 -16.53
CA LYS A 6 -10.04 -7.07 -16.97
C LYS A 6 -9.99 -8.09 -15.84
N ALA A 7 -9.78 -7.66 -14.60
CA ALA A 7 -9.72 -8.57 -13.46
C ALA A 7 -11.05 -9.27 -13.22
N THR A 8 -11.00 -10.61 -13.03
CA THR A 8 -12.16 -11.50 -12.84
C THR A 8 -12.10 -12.28 -11.53
N GLY A 9 -10.94 -12.27 -10.83
CA GLY A 9 -10.81 -12.89 -9.50
C GLY A 9 -11.45 -12.03 -8.41
N ASP A 10 -11.41 -12.50 -7.16
CA ASP A 10 -11.94 -11.78 -6.01
C ASP A 10 -11.07 -10.60 -5.62
N TYR A 11 -9.75 -10.75 -5.69
CA TYR A 11 -8.77 -9.74 -5.32
C TYR A 11 -7.84 -9.38 -6.47
N ILE A 12 -7.35 -8.14 -6.45
CA ILE A 12 -6.31 -7.65 -7.33
C ILE A 12 -5.11 -7.14 -6.52
N VAL A 13 -3.92 -7.51 -6.96
CA VAL A 13 -2.64 -6.99 -6.48
C VAL A 13 -1.80 -6.51 -7.66
N PHE A 14 -0.95 -5.52 -7.44
CA PHE A 14 -0.03 -5.00 -8.45
C PHE A 14 1.40 -5.30 -8.03
N LEU A 15 2.05 -6.20 -8.76
CA LEU A 15 3.48 -6.47 -8.63
C LEU A 15 4.23 -5.69 -9.71
N ASN A 16 5.32 -5.03 -9.35
CA ASN A 16 6.21 -4.41 -10.31
C ASN A 16 7.18 -5.46 -10.88
N ALA A 17 7.82 -5.13 -11.98
CA ALA A 17 8.88 -5.99 -12.52
C ALA A 17 10.02 -6.12 -11.49
N GLY A 18 10.38 -7.37 -11.18
CA GLY A 18 11.38 -7.72 -10.18
C GLY A 18 10.84 -8.02 -8.78
N ASP A 19 9.59 -7.63 -8.48
CA ASP A 19 8.95 -8.04 -7.22
C ASP A 19 8.54 -9.53 -7.29
N THR A 20 8.65 -10.26 -6.18
CA THR A 20 8.30 -11.68 -6.10
C THR A 20 7.48 -11.98 -4.84
N PHE A 21 6.80 -13.12 -4.83
CA PHE A 21 6.24 -13.65 -3.58
C PHE A 21 7.36 -14.29 -2.75
N PRO A 22 7.35 -14.15 -1.41
CA PRO A 22 8.38 -14.72 -0.55
C PRO A 22 8.37 -16.25 -0.53
N LEU A 23 7.21 -16.88 -0.72
CA LEU A 23 7.01 -18.33 -0.73
C LEU A 23 6.11 -18.72 -1.91
N GLU A 24 6.26 -19.94 -2.41
CA GLU A 24 5.35 -20.52 -3.40
C GLU A 24 3.91 -20.61 -2.87
N THR A 25 3.75 -20.81 -1.55
CA THR A 25 2.47 -20.92 -0.84
C THR A 25 1.91 -19.56 -0.36
N THR A 26 2.54 -18.42 -0.69
CA THR A 26 2.11 -17.11 -0.18
C THR A 26 0.64 -16.82 -0.47
N LEU A 27 0.15 -17.12 -1.67
CA LEU A 27 -1.25 -16.88 -2.03
C LEU A 27 -2.21 -17.82 -1.30
N GLU A 28 -1.80 -19.04 -1.02
CA GLU A 28 -2.58 -20.00 -0.21
C GLU A 28 -2.71 -19.51 1.24
N HIS A 29 -1.62 -19.01 1.85
CA HIS A 29 -1.65 -18.42 3.18
C HIS A 29 -2.58 -17.21 3.25
N ILE A 30 -2.53 -16.34 2.23
CA ILE A 30 -3.45 -15.18 2.12
C ILE A 30 -4.90 -15.67 2.03
N ALA A 31 -5.20 -16.66 1.21
CA ALA A 31 -6.54 -17.23 1.06
C ALA A 31 -7.04 -17.84 2.37
N HIS A 32 -6.23 -18.67 3.03
CA HIS A 32 -6.58 -19.26 4.33
C HIS A 32 -6.80 -18.21 5.43
N SER A 33 -6.10 -17.06 5.35
CA SER A 33 -6.28 -15.98 6.34
C SER A 33 -7.70 -15.43 6.36
N ILE A 34 -8.46 -15.54 5.27
CA ILE A 34 -9.84 -15.03 5.17
C ILE A 34 -10.78 -15.84 6.06
N GLY A 35 -10.54 -17.15 6.18
CA GLY A 35 -11.41 -18.09 6.88
C GLY A 35 -12.56 -18.59 5.99
N ASP A 36 -12.97 -19.85 6.24
CA ASP A 36 -14.06 -20.49 5.50
C ASP A 36 -15.41 -19.88 5.88
N GLY A 37 -16.17 -19.44 4.86
CA GLY A 37 -17.53 -18.90 5.03
C GLY A 37 -17.59 -17.48 5.60
N GLU A 38 -16.47 -16.81 5.81
CA GLU A 38 -16.46 -15.40 6.18
C GLU A 38 -16.73 -14.50 4.96
N ALA A 39 -17.33 -13.33 5.22
CA ALA A 39 -17.45 -12.28 4.19
C ALA A 39 -16.06 -11.80 3.77
N LEU A 40 -15.84 -11.66 2.47
CA LEU A 40 -14.57 -11.22 1.90
C LEU A 40 -14.17 -9.85 2.46
N PRO A 41 -12.96 -9.67 3.02
CA PRO A 41 -12.43 -8.36 3.40
C PRO A 41 -12.35 -7.42 2.19
N GLY A 42 -12.59 -6.13 2.40
CA GLY A 42 -12.40 -5.13 1.34
C GLY A 42 -10.95 -4.96 0.91
N VAL A 43 -10.02 -5.20 1.86
CA VAL A 43 -8.57 -5.22 1.62
C VAL A 43 -7.92 -6.28 2.49
N ILE A 44 -7.00 -7.03 1.91
CA ILE A 44 -6.06 -7.89 2.64
C ILE A 44 -4.67 -7.25 2.49
N TYR A 45 -3.87 -7.25 3.54
CA TYR A 45 -2.54 -6.65 3.52
C TYR A 45 -1.57 -7.40 4.43
N GLY A 46 -0.29 -7.23 4.16
CA GLY A 46 0.78 -7.85 4.94
C GLY A 46 2.08 -7.05 4.89
N ASP A 47 3.13 -7.65 5.44
CA ASP A 47 4.47 -7.10 5.48
C ASP A 47 5.20 -7.20 4.14
N THR A 48 6.28 -6.45 4.02
CA THR A 48 7.14 -6.38 2.83
C THR A 48 8.59 -6.53 3.22
N ASN A 49 9.30 -7.45 2.57
CA ASN A 49 10.75 -7.50 2.54
C ASN A 49 11.29 -6.58 1.45
N VAL A 50 12.51 -6.07 1.63
CA VAL A 50 13.30 -5.42 0.59
C VAL A 50 14.43 -6.37 0.22
N VAL A 51 14.56 -6.67 -1.07
CA VAL A 51 15.55 -7.63 -1.61
C VAL A 51 16.41 -6.97 -2.68
N ASN A 52 17.61 -7.52 -2.92
CA ASN A 52 18.47 -7.11 -4.02
C ASN A 52 18.11 -7.84 -5.33
N ASP A 53 18.83 -7.56 -6.42
CA ASP A 53 18.63 -8.17 -7.74
C ASP A 53 18.78 -9.70 -7.74
N ASP A 54 19.52 -10.28 -6.81
CA ASP A 54 19.68 -11.74 -6.63
C ASP A 54 18.57 -12.36 -5.76
N GLY A 55 17.62 -11.55 -5.27
CA GLY A 55 16.54 -11.98 -4.39
C GLY A 55 16.95 -12.13 -2.92
N HIS A 56 18.18 -11.75 -2.54
CA HIS A 56 18.62 -11.82 -1.14
C HIS A 56 17.97 -10.73 -0.30
N LEU A 57 17.51 -11.08 0.90
CA LEU A 57 16.93 -10.15 1.86
C LEU A 57 17.95 -9.10 2.30
N LEU A 58 17.65 -7.83 2.04
CA LEU A 58 18.42 -6.70 2.58
C LEU A 58 17.90 -6.30 3.97
N HIS A 59 16.61 -6.04 4.08
CA HIS A 59 15.95 -5.69 5.34
C HIS A 59 14.42 -5.77 5.20
N ARG A 60 13.71 -5.76 6.32
CA ARG A 60 12.27 -5.49 6.32
C ARG A 60 11.98 -4.04 5.95
N ARG A 61 10.89 -3.81 5.24
CA ARG A 61 10.47 -2.45 4.89
C ARG A 61 10.31 -1.60 6.16
N ARG A 62 10.87 -0.39 6.15
CA ARG A 62 10.90 0.51 7.33
C ARG A 62 9.51 0.91 7.83
N LEU A 63 8.58 1.21 6.91
CA LEU A 63 7.19 1.48 7.23
C LEU A 63 6.44 0.15 7.20
N GLN A 64 6.03 -0.30 8.37
CA GLN A 64 5.31 -1.57 8.53
C GLN A 64 3.82 -1.34 8.68
N PRO A 65 2.98 -2.30 8.25
CA PRO A 65 1.55 -2.24 8.43
C PRO A 65 1.19 -2.27 9.92
N PRO A 66 0.20 -1.47 10.35
CA PRO A 66 -0.34 -1.57 11.69
C PRO A 66 -1.27 -2.79 11.80
N GLU A 67 -1.49 -3.29 12.99
CA GLU A 67 -2.47 -4.34 13.26
C GLU A 67 -3.87 -3.95 12.76
N LYS A 68 -4.27 -2.70 13.00
CA LYS A 68 -5.54 -2.12 12.52
C LYS A 68 -5.27 -0.99 11.54
N LEU A 69 -5.33 -1.33 10.26
CA LEU A 69 -5.20 -0.37 9.18
C LEU A 69 -6.52 0.38 8.96
N THR A 70 -6.41 1.68 8.70
CA THR A 70 -7.49 2.53 8.21
C THR A 70 -6.94 3.47 7.13
N TRP A 71 -7.80 4.09 6.33
CA TRP A 71 -7.33 5.11 5.39
C TRP A 71 -6.62 6.27 6.11
N ARG A 72 -6.98 6.56 7.36
CA ARG A 72 -6.34 7.59 8.20
C ARG A 72 -4.91 7.22 8.59
N SER A 73 -4.57 5.93 8.61
CA SER A 73 -3.22 5.47 8.95
C SER A 73 -2.17 5.99 7.96
N PHE A 74 -2.55 6.17 6.68
CA PHE A 74 -1.64 6.65 5.63
C PHE A 74 -1.21 8.12 5.77
N ARG A 75 -1.79 8.89 6.68
CA ARG A 75 -1.26 10.22 7.07
C ARG A 75 0.15 10.13 7.66
N HIS A 76 0.52 8.99 8.24
CA HIS A 76 1.86 8.73 8.79
C HIS A 76 2.87 8.22 7.75
N GLY A 77 2.48 8.15 6.50
CA GLY A 77 3.20 7.57 5.37
C GLY A 77 2.46 6.36 4.81
N MET A 78 2.94 5.81 3.71
CA MET A 78 2.38 4.59 3.11
C MET A 78 2.82 3.38 3.94
N LEU A 79 2.08 3.07 5.00
CA LEU A 79 2.43 2.01 5.97
C LEU A 79 2.37 0.62 5.35
N VAL A 80 1.49 0.40 4.38
CA VAL A 80 1.42 -0.82 3.57
C VAL A 80 1.98 -0.51 2.19
N CYS A 81 2.91 -1.34 1.70
CA CYS A 81 3.38 -1.25 0.33
C CYS A 81 2.23 -1.60 -0.63
N HIS A 82 2.11 -0.94 -1.79
CA HIS A 82 0.99 -1.25 -2.69
C HIS A 82 1.06 -2.68 -3.25
N GLN A 83 2.25 -3.27 -3.34
CA GLN A 83 2.45 -4.67 -3.72
C GLN A 83 2.03 -5.67 -2.63
N ALA A 84 1.88 -5.19 -1.38
CA ALA A 84 1.35 -5.96 -0.26
C ALA A 84 -0.10 -5.59 0.07
N PHE A 85 -0.82 -4.97 -0.88
CA PHE A 85 -2.18 -4.47 -0.74
C PHE A 85 -3.09 -5.15 -1.76
N TYR A 86 -3.87 -6.10 -1.30
CA TYR A 86 -4.81 -6.90 -2.10
C TYR A 86 -6.19 -6.27 -1.96
N ALA A 87 -6.64 -5.57 -2.99
CA ALA A 87 -7.95 -4.94 -2.99
C ALA A 87 -9.02 -5.86 -3.54
N LEU A 88 -10.19 -5.90 -2.93
CA LEU A 88 -11.37 -6.55 -3.53
C LEU A 88 -11.62 -5.95 -4.92
N VAL A 89 -11.79 -6.79 -5.93
CA VAL A 89 -11.89 -6.35 -7.34
C VAL A 89 -13.05 -5.39 -7.57
N SER A 90 -14.18 -5.58 -6.90
CA SER A 90 -15.31 -4.64 -6.97
C SER A 90 -14.88 -3.24 -6.53
N LEU A 91 -14.24 -3.11 -5.35
CA LEU A 91 -13.74 -1.82 -4.87
C LEU A 91 -12.69 -1.22 -5.80
N ALA A 92 -11.80 -2.06 -6.37
CA ALA A 92 -10.79 -1.59 -7.31
C ALA A 92 -11.42 -1.03 -8.59
N LYS A 93 -12.49 -1.66 -9.11
CA LYS A 93 -13.24 -1.20 -10.30
C LYS A 93 -13.95 0.12 -10.05
N ASP A 94 -14.52 0.32 -8.87
CA ASP A 94 -15.19 1.57 -8.48
C ASP A 94 -14.19 2.70 -8.21
N ASN A 95 -12.93 2.36 -7.96
CA ASN A 95 -11.84 3.29 -7.64
C ASN A 95 -10.67 3.19 -8.64
N PRO A 96 -10.81 3.51 -9.93
CA PRO A 96 -9.70 3.44 -10.87
C PRO A 96 -8.57 4.40 -10.46
N TYR A 97 -7.32 4.10 -10.84
CA TYR A 97 -6.18 4.99 -10.61
C TYR A 97 -6.39 6.38 -11.20
N ASN A 98 -6.10 7.41 -10.42
CA ASN A 98 -6.12 8.79 -10.89
C ASN A 98 -4.87 9.08 -11.73
N LEU A 99 -5.03 9.18 -13.05
CA LEU A 99 -3.96 9.36 -14.02
C LEU A 99 -3.27 10.73 -13.95
N LYS A 100 -3.75 11.66 -13.12
CA LYS A 100 -3.08 12.94 -12.83
C LYS A 100 -1.81 12.75 -11.98
N TYR A 101 -1.74 11.66 -11.22
CA TYR A 101 -0.58 11.33 -10.39
C TYR A 101 0.32 10.32 -11.12
N ARG A 102 1.62 10.61 -11.13
CA ARG A 102 2.63 9.74 -11.74
C ARG A 102 3.41 8.92 -10.69
N PHE A 103 3.69 9.53 -9.53
CA PHE A 103 4.56 8.96 -8.51
C PHE A 103 3.85 8.60 -7.20
N SER A 104 2.62 9.06 -7.01
CA SER A 104 1.82 8.80 -5.80
C SER A 104 0.39 8.36 -6.13
N ALA A 105 0.18 7.83 -7.34
CA ALA A 105 -1.11 7.30 -7.77
C ALA A 105 -1.55 6.10 -6.93
N ASP A 106 -0.58 5.28 -6.51
CA ASP A 106 -0.75 4.14 -5.60
C ASP A 106 -1.24 4.58 -4.22
N VAL A 107 -0.67 5.63 -3.65
CA VAL A 107 -1.08 6.18 -2.34
C VAL A 107 -2.52 6.70 -2.41
N ASP A 108 -2.85 7.50 -3.45
CA ASP A 108 -4.20 8.00 -3.67
C ASP A 108 -5.20 6.86 -3.84
N TRP A 109 -4.83 5.85 -4.62
CA TRP A 109 -5.67 4.68 -4.90
C TRP A 109 -5.94 3.86 -3.63
N CYS A 110 -4.92 3.48 -2.88
CA CYS A 110 -5.08 2.74 -1.63
C CYS A 110 -5.98 3.49 -0.63
N ILE A 111 -5.81 4.83 -0.50
CA ILE A 111 -6.66 5.64 0.39
C ILE A 111 -8.12 5.60 -0.06
N ARG A 112 -8.40 5.73 -1.37
CA ARG A 112 -9.78 5.70 -1.91
C ARG A 112 -10.41 4.33 -1.72
N VAL A 113 -9.70 3.25 -2.03
CA VAL A 113 -10.16 1.87 -1.81
C VAL A 113 -10.49 1.63 -0.33
N MET A 114 -9.61 2.05 0.60
CA MET A 114 -9.88 1.91 2.03
C MET A 114 -11.07 2.75 2.51
N LYS A 115 -11.27 3.97 1.98
CA LYS A 115 -12.45 4.79 2.27
C LYS A 115 -13.73 4.13 1.80
N ASP A 116 -13.68 3.50 0.65
CA ASP A 116 -14.82 2.83 0.06
C ASP A 116 -15.15 1.53 0.82
N ALA A 117 -14.12 0.76 1.21
CA ALA A 117 -14.28 -0.37 2.12
C ALA A 117 -14.95 0.06 3.45
N GLU A 118 -14.54 1.20 4.05
CA GLU A 118 -15.19 1.74 5.27
C GLU A 118 -16.68 2.06 5.03
N ARG A 119 -17.04 2.66 3.87
CA ARG A 119 -18.45 2.96 3.51
C ARG A 119 -19.31 1.71 3.38
N HIS A 120 -18.73 0.64 2.85
CA HIS A 120 -19.38 -0.65 2.69
C HIS A 120 -19.26 -1.57 3.91
N HIS A 121 -18.73 -1.06 5.03
CA HIS A 121 -18.50 -1.80 6.27
C HIS A 121 -17.65 -3.07 6.10
N LEU A 122 -16.76 -3.07 5.07
CA LEU A 122 -15.86 -4.18 4.80
C LEU A 122 -14.61 -4.08 5.69
N LYS A 123 -14.19 -5.22 6.22
CA LYS A 123 -12.98 -5.31 7.06
C LYS A 123 -11.73 -5.06 6.22
N LEU A 124 -10.67 -4.53 6.86
CA LEU A 124 -9.30 -4.54 6.35
C LEU A 124 -8.53 -5.59 7.16
N LYS A 125 -8.07 -6.65 6.51
CA LYS A 125 -7.48 -7.84 7.14
C LYS A 125 -5.95 -7.81 7.04
N ASN A 126 -5.26 -7.81 8.17
CA ASN A 126 -3.82 -8.06 8.21
C ASN A 126 -3.59 -9.57 8.26
N VAL A 127 -2.73 -10.09 7.37
CA VAL A 127 -2.33 -11.50 7.42
C VAL A 127 -1.18 -11.76 8.41
N ASN A 128 -0.54 -10.69 8.91
CA ASN A 128 0.59 -10.72 9.83
C ASN A 128 1.81 -11.50 9.31
N GLU A 129 1.92 -11.60 7.98
CA GLU A 129 3.02 -12.29 7.29
C GLU A 129 3.63 -11.38 6.23
N VAL A 130 4.85 -11.72 5.79
CA VAL A 130 5.47 -11.09 4.61
C VAL A 130 4.79 -11.67 3.36
N VAL A 131 4.20 -10.80 2.55
CA VAL A 131 3.44 -11.20 1.35
C VAL A 131 4.10 -10.77 0.04
N VAL A 132 5.20 -10.00 0.12
CA VAL A 132 5.95 -9.57 -1.05
C VAL A 132 7.43 -9.33 -0.71
N ASN A 133 8.30 -9.73 -1.63
CA ASN A 133 9.69 -9.29 -1.73
C ASN A 133 9.75 -8.16 -2.76
N TYR A 134 10.01 -6.94 -2.27
CA TYR A 134 10.14 -5.73 -3.07
C TYR A 134 11.58 -5.57 -3.53
N LEU A 135 11.81 -5.43 -4.84
CA LEU A 135 13.12 -5.16 -5.40
C LEU A 135 13.56 -3.72 -5.10
N ASP A 136 14.74 -3.56 -4.49
CA ASP A 136 15.29 -2.24 -4.15
C ASP A 136 15.60 -1.39 -5.40
N GLY A 137 15.68 -0.07 -5.25
CA GLY A 137 16.05 0.84 -6.35
C GLY A 137 14.91 1.31 -7.26
N GLY A 138 13.67 1.30 -6.78
CA GLY A 138 12.47 1.70 -7.54
C GLY A 138 12.47 3.15 -8.06
N MET A 139 11.55 3.45 -9.03
CA MET A 139 11.41 4.76 -9.71
C MET A 139 11.16 5.94 -8.78
N THR A 140 10.57 5.73 -7.60
CA THR A 140 10.28 6.78 -6.62
C THR A 140 11.56 7.38 -6.04
N GLU A 141 12.59 6.56 -5.88
CA GLU A 141 13.89 6.99 -5.37
C GLU A 141 14.60 7.92 -6.37
N LYS A 142 14.57 7.58 -7.64
CA LYS A 142 15.14 8.38 -8.74
C LYS A 142 14.43 9.73 -8.96
N ASN A 143 13.15 9.86 -8.55
CA ASN A 143 12.30 11.04 -8.75
C ASN A 143 11.81 11.65 -7.42
N HIS A 144 12.65 11.64 -6.39
CA HIS A 144 12.29 11.96 -5.01
C HIS A 144 11.51 13.27 -4.83
N ARG A 145 11.98 14.39 -5.41
CA ARG A 145 11.33 15.71 -5.26
C ARG A 145 9.93 15.75 -5.87
N ALA A 146 9.76 15.18 -7.08
CA ALA A 146 8.46 15.13 -7.75
C ALA A 146 7.47 14.24 -6.99
N SER A 147 7.94 13.10 -6.49
CA SER A 147 7.16 12.19 -5.65
C SER A 147 6.69 12.85 -4.35
N LEU A 148 7.57 13.61 -3.66
CA LEU A 148 7.21 14.33 -2.43
C LEU A 148 6.14 15.40 -2.70
N ARG A 149 6.24 16.14 -3.82
CA ARG A 149 5.24 17.16 -4.19
C ARG A 149 3.87 16.53 -4.49
N GLU A 150 3.85 15.44 -5.24
CA GLU A 150 2.59 14.73 -5.50
C GLU A 150 2.00 14.15 -4.22
N ARG A 151 2.82 13.56 -3.35
CA ARG A 151 2.39 13.04 -2.05
C ARG A 151 1.78 14.12 -1.17
N PHE A 152 2.39 15.31 -1.12
CA PHE A 152 1.82 16.45 -0.43
C PHE A 152 0.42 16.78 -0.96
N ASN A 153 0.24 16.85 -2.30
CA ASN A 153 -1.05 17.13 -2.93
C ASN A 153 -2.10 16.04 -2.62
N VAL A 154 -1.70 14.76 -2.67
CA VAL A 154 -2.57 13.64 -2.27
C VAL A 154 -2.99 13.77 -0.82
N MET A 155 -2.05 14.05 0.08
CA MET A 155 -2.35 14.24 1.50
C MET A 155 -3.27 15.44 1.75
N CYS A 156 -3.04 16.59 1.10
CA CYS A 156 -3.94 17.75 1.19
C CYS A 156 -5.37 17.40 0.75
N ARG A 157 -5.51 16.64 -0.33
CA ARG A 157 -6.82 16.21 -0.84
C ARG A 157 -7.57 15.31 0.13
N HIS A 158 -6.87 14.38 0.79
CA HIS A 158 -7.50 13.36 1.64
C HIS A 158 -7.65 13.76 3.10
N TYR A 159 -6.74 14.60 3.63
CA TYR A 159 -6.64 14.94 5.06
C TYR A 159 -6.77 16.44 5.34
N GLY A 160 -6.78 17.27 4.30
CA GLY A 160 -6.78 18.72 4.43
C GLY A 160 -5.37 19.32 4.62
N LEU A 161 -5.25 20.62 4.33
CA LEU A 161 -3.97 21.33 4.35
C LEU A 161 -3.34 21.33 5.76
N PHE A 162 -4.12 21.64 6.79
CA PHE A 162 -3.62 21.74 8.17
C PHE A 162 -3.00 20.43 8.67
N VAL A 163 -3.73 19.31 8.53
CA VAL A 163 -3.21 17.98 8.93
C VAL A 163 -1.97 17.62 8.11
N THR A 164 -1.96 17.94 6.82
CA THR A 164 -0.82 17.67 5.94
C THR A 164 0.42 18.42 6.37
N LEU A 165 0.32 19.72 6.70
CA LEU A 165 1.44 20.51 7.20
C LEU A 165 1.97 19.99 8.55
N MET A 166 1.08 19.65 9.49
CA MET A 166 1.45 19.06 10.77
C MET A 166 2.23 17.74 10.58
N MET A 167 1.76 16.88 9.67
CA MET A 167 2.42 15.60 9.39
C MET A 167 3.78 15.79 8.70
N HIS A 168 3.91 16.75 7.79
CA HIS A 168 5.20 17.04 7.16
C HIS A 168 6.22 17.61 8.16
N PHE A 169 5.79 18.48 9.05
CA PHE A 169 6.63 18.94 10.17
C PHE A 169 7.10 17.75 11.03
N TRP A 170 6.18 16.86 11.40
CA TRP A 170 6.53 15.66 12.14
C TRP A 170 7.51 14.74 11.38
N PHE A 171 7.39 14.59 10.05
CA PHE A 171 8.34 13.80 9.25
C PHE A 171 9.74 14.39 9.31
N VAL A 172 9.88 15.73 9.24
CA VAL A 172 11.17 16.41 9.38
C VAL A 172 11.77 16.17 10.76
N VAL A 173 11.01 16.40 11.83
CA VAL A 173 11.46 16.15 13.21
C VAL A 173 11.89 14.70 13.43
N ARG A 174 11.12 13.74 12.90
CA ARG A 174 11.47 12.30 12.97
C ARG A 174 12.77 11.98 12.23
N GLN A 175 13.06 12.67 11.13
CA GLN A 175 14.27 12.47 10.34
C GLN A 175 15.50 13.03 11.06
N LEU A 176 15.38 14.20 11.67
CA LEU A 176 16.45 14.82 12.48
C LEU A 176 16.83 13.96 13.72
N LYS A 177 15.84 13.37 14.40
CA LYS A 177 16.08 12.47 15.55
C LYS A 177 16.77 11.15 15.18
N LYS A 178 16.90 10.80 13.90
CA LYS A 178 17.60 9.59 13.44
C LYS A 178 19.07 9.83 13.08
N GLN A 179 19.48 11.09 12.99
CA GLN A 179 20.85 11.49 12.67
C GLN A 179 21.68 11.77 13.94
N VAL A 180 21.06 11.75 15.11
CA VAL A 180 21.64 11.81 16.45
C VAL A 180 21.58 10.41 17.09
#